data_81a84f1427c8fc6cb29881af6f523f4e
#
_entry.id   81a84f1427c8fc6cb29881af6f523f4e
#
_cell.length_a   1.000
_cell.length_b   1.000
_cell.length_c   1.000
_cell.angle_alpha   90.00
_cell.angle_beta   90.00
_cell.angle_gamma   90.00
#
_symmetry.space_group_name_H-M   'P 1'
#
loop_
_entity.id
_entity.type
_entity.pdbx_description
1 polymer ?
#
loop_
_entity_poly.entity_id
_entity_poly.type
_entity_poly.pdbx_seq_one_letter_code
_entity_poly.pdbx_strand_id
1 'polypeptide(L)'
;MHRDIKPSNILVNSKGQIKLCDFGVSGELVNSVADTFVGTSTYMAPERIQGQKYTVKSDVWSFGLSIMELAIGKFPFDASEHLSDGDGAPSGILDLLQQIVYEPAPKLPKSEAFPSILEDMIQKCMSKTPEERPTPQELYVSPFSIDIRQITDSQKGAGTIRSSR
;
A
#
# COMPACT_ATOMS: atom_id res chain seq x y z
N MET A 1 13.62 -5.27 5.99
CA MET A 1 12.25 -4.93 6.43
C MET A 1 12.21 -3.45 6.74
N HIS A 2 11.19 -2.74 6.27
CA HIS A 2 11.04 -1.29 6.47
C HIS A 2 10.23 -0.95 7.73
N ARG A 3 9.14 -1.65 7.96
CA ARG A 3 8.23 -1.54 9.10
C ARG A 3 7.32 -0.31 9.16
N ASP A 4 7.46 0.64 8.25
CA ASP A 4 6.62 1.84 8.17
C ASP A 4 6.41 2.29 6.71
N ILE A 5 5.96 1.37 5.86
CA ILE A 5 5.62 1.68 4.47
C ILE A 5 4.25 2.36 4.45
N LYS A 6 4.22 3.58 3.92
CA LYS A 6 3.04 4.43 3.73
C LYS A 6 3.34 5.52 2.71
N PRO A 7 2.34 6.18 2.11
CA PRO A 7 2.57 7.20 1.08
C PRO A 7 3.51 8.32 1.53
N SER A 8 3.42 8.78 2.78
CA SER A 8 4.29 9.85 3.30
C SER A 8 5.77 9.48 3.38
N ASN A 9 6.10 8.18 3.38
CA ASN A 9 7.48 7.68 3.38
C ASN A 9 7.96 7.26 1.97
N ILE A 10 7.19 7.59 0.92
CA ILE A 10 7.53 7.35 -0.47
C ILE A 10 7.85 8.69 -1.12
N LEU A 11 9.13 8.92 -1.40
CA LEU A 11 9.61 10.16 -2.02
C LEU A 11 9.71 9.98 -3.53
N VAL A 12 9.23 10.98 -4.28
CA VAL A 12 9.32 11.02 -5.74
C VAL A 12 9.98 12.33 -6.15
N ASN A 13 10.99 12.27 -7.00
CA ASN A 13 11.62 13.46 -7.55
C ASN A 13 11.05 13.86 -8.93
N SER A 14 11.47 15.02 -9.46
CA SER A 14 11.01 15.53 -10.76
C SER A 14 11.35 14.62 -11.95
N LYS A 15 12.25 13.65 -11.78
CA LYS A 15 12.63 12.66 -12.80
C LYS A 15 11.85 11.34 -12.66
N GLY A 16 10.86 11.27 -11.77
CA GLY A 16 10.07 10.06 -11.50
C GLY A 16 10.84 8.98 -10.72
N GLN A 17 11.99 9.30 -10.12
CA GLN A 17 12.72 8.34 -9.30
C GLN A 17 12.07 8.25 -7.92
N ILE A 18 11.89 7.03 -7.43
CA ILE A 18 11.23 6.74 -6.16
C ILE A 18 12.26 6.26 -5.14
N LYS A 19 12.13 6.76 -3.91
CA LYS A 19 12.91 6.29 -2.76
C LYS A 19 12.01 6.14 -1.54
N LEU A 20 12.28 5.13 -0.74
CA LEU A 20 11.70 5.00 0.60
C LEU A 20 12.58 5.74 1.61
N CYS A 21 11.95 6.46 2.52
CA CYS A 21 12.62 7.11 3.67
C CYS A 21 12.03 6.56 4.98
N ASP A 22 12.62 6.98 6.09
CA ASP A 22 12.19 6.64 7.45
C ASP A 22 12.08 5.13 7.69
N PHE A 23 13.18 4.43 7.43
CA PHE A 23 13.30 3.03 7.82
C PHE A 23 13.10 2.95 9.34
N GLY A 24 11.99 2.36 9.75
CA GLY A 24 11.61 2.21 11.14
C GLY A 24 12.70 1.56 11.97
N VAL A 25 13.49 2.37 12.64
CA VAL A 25 14.60 1.94 13.52
C VAL A 25 14.07 1.37 14.82
N SER A 26 12.77 1.42 15.04
CA SER A 26 12.12 1.05 16.29
C SER A 26 11.98 -0.47 16.41
N GLY A 27 13.11 -1.14 16.63
CA GLY A 27 13.13 -2.54 17.08
C GLY A 27 12.58 -2.74 18.50
N GLU A 28 12.25 -1.67 19.23
CA GLU A 28 11.90 -1.72 20.65
C GLU A 28 10.48 -1.23 21.01
N LEU A 29 9.60 -0.93 20.05
CA LEU A 29 8.22 -0.53 20.38
C LEU A 29 7.28 -1.72 20.59
N VAL A 30 7.72 -2.74 21.32
CA VAL A 30 6.86 -3.88 21.68
C VAL A 30 6.00 -3.60 22.91
N ASN A 31 6.22 -2.51 23.66
CA ASN A 31 5.60 -2.33 24.98
C ASN A 31 4.74 -1.05 25.16
N SER A 32 4.49 -0.25 24.14
CA SER A 32 3.58 0.88 24.28
C SER A 32 2.43 0.82 23.27
N VAL A 33 1.45 -0.03 23.58
CA VAL A 33 0.25 -0.23 22.78
C VAL A 33 -0.61 1.06 22.71
N ALA A 34 -0.46 1.99 23.64
CA ALA A 34 -1.35 3.12 23.78
C ALA A 34 -0.94 4.38 22.97
N ASP A 35 0.34 4.65 22.76
CA ASP A 35 0.79 5.93 22.17
C ASP A 35 1.10 5.87 20.65
N THR A 36 1.20 4.68 20.07
CA THR A 36 1.56 4.49 18.66
C THR A 36 0.32 4.40 17.74
N PHE A 37 -0.88 4.37 18.29
CA PHE A 37 -2.12 4.15 17.53
C PHE A 37 -2.66 5.38 16.78
N VAL A 38 -2.09 6.57 16.96
CA VAL A 38 -2.58 7.76 16.28
C VAL A 38 -1.75 8.02 15.01
N GLY A 39 -2.22 7.51 13.87
CA GLY A 39 -1.77 7.90 12.52
C GLY A 39 -0.90 6.91 11.75
N THR A 40 -0.11 6.03 12.38
CA THR A 40 0.80 5.10 11.67
C THR A 40 0.24 3.68 11.57
N SER A 41 -0.69 3.30 12.43
CA SER A 41 -1.24 1.93 12.50
C SER A 41 -2.22 1.59 11.37
N THR A 42 -2.70 2.56 10.61
CA THR A 42 -3.68 2.36 9.53
C THR A 42 -3.15 1.54 8.35
N TYR A 43 -1.83 1.55 8.13
CA TYR A 43 -1.17 0.74 7.07
C TYR A 43 -0.65 -0.60 7.60
N MET A 44 -0.88 -0.88 8.86
CA MET A 44 -0.38 -2.11 9.50
C MET A 44 -1.13 -3.34 8.98
N ALA A 45 -0.39 -4.40 8.72
CA ALA A 45 -0.96 -5.67 8.27
C ALA A 45 -1.81 -6.34 9.35
N PRO A 46 -2.87 -7.11 8.99
CA PRO A 46 -3.78 -7.75 9.93
C PRO A 46 -3.09 -8.56 11.03
N GLU A 47 -2.10 -9.37 10.66
CA GLU A 47 -1.31 -10.17 11.61
C GLU A 47 -0.55 -9.31 12.61
N ARG A 48 -0.17 -8.08 12.23
CA ARG A 48 0.51 -7.16 13.13
C ARG A 48 -0.44 -6.53 14.13
N ILE A 49 -1.65 -6.19 13.70
CA ILE A 49 -2.72 -5.69 14.59
C ILE A 49 -3.06 -6.76 15.62
N GLN A 50 -3.02 -8.02 15.23
CA GLN A 50 -3.25 -9.18 16.10
C GLN A 50 -2.03 -9.54 16.99
N GLY A 51 -0.95 -8.76 16.96
CA GLY A 51 0.24 -9.01 17.78
C GLY A 51 1.15 -10.14 17.30
N GLN A 52 0.96 -10.63 16.08
CA GLN A 52 1.78 -11.68 15.50
C GLN A 52 3.14 -11.15 15.04
N LYS A 53 4.05 -12.10 14.71
CA LYS A 53 5.41 -11.77 14.29
C LYS A 53 5.44 -10.94 13.01
N TYR A 54 6.23 -9.88 13.03
CA TYR A 54 6.52 -9.07 11.85
C TYR A 54 7.40 -9.80 10.85
N THR A 55 7.01 -9.77 9.57
CA THR A 55 7.81 -10.33 8.47
C THR A 55 7.87 -9.34 7.30
N VAL A 56 8.68 -9.64 6.30
CA VAL A 56 8.69 -8.87 5.05
C VAL A 56 7.32 -8.87 4.34
N LYS A 57 6.51 -9.90 4.58
CA LYS A 57 5.14 -9.99 4.06
C LYS A 57 4.20 -8.94 4.67
N SER A 58 4.52 -8.46 5.88
CA SER A 58 3.80 -7.34 6.50
C SER A 58 4.10 -6.02 5.78
N ASP A 59 5.35 -5.78 5.35
CA ASP A 59 5.71 -4.65 4.48
C ASP A 59 4.98 -4.71 3.12
N VAL A 60 4.79 -5.92 2.58
CA VAL A 60 4.07 -6.11 1.30
C VAL A 60 2.60 -5.74 1.42
N TRP A 61 1.92 -6.05 2.53
CA TRP A 61 0.57 -5.55 2.80
C TRP A 61 0.53 -4.02 2.78
N SER A 62 1.40 -3.37 3.56
CA SER A 62 1.48 -1.91 3.66
C SER A 62 1.78 -1.27 2.30
N PHE A 63 2.61 -1.91 1.47
CA PHE A 63 2.87 -1.51 0.09
C PHE A 63 1.60 -1.59 -0.77
N GLY A 64 0.89 -2.72 -0.76
CA GLY A 64 -0.34 -2.90 -1.53
C GLY A 64 -1.40 -1.86 -1.17
N LEU A 65 -1.58 -1.60 0.13
CA LEU A 65 -2.51 -0.59 0.64
C LEU A 65 -2.11 0.82 0.20
N SER A 66 -0.82 1.16 0.26
CA SER A 66 -0.29 2.46 -0.20
C SER A 66 -0.50 2.67 -1.70
N ILE A 67 -0.25 1.66 -2.52
CA ILE A 67 -0.48 1.75 -3.97
C ILE A 67 -1.97 1.89 -4.28
N MET A 68 -2.83 1.18 -3.57
CA MET A 68 -4.28 1.31 -3.73
C MET A 68 -4.76 2.72 -3.38
N GLU A 69 -4.32 3.29 -2.26
CA GLU A 69 -4.64 4.66 -1.87
C GLU A 69 -4.19 5.67 -2.92
N LEU A 70 -2.97 5.55 -3.44
CA LEU A 70 -2.47 6.42 -4.50
C LEU A 70 -3.27 6.28 -5.81
N ALA A 71 -3.75 5.07 -6.11
CA ALA A 71 -4.56 4.82 -7.30
C ALA A 71 -5.96 5.44 -7.22
N ILE A 72 -6.61 5.36 -6.06
CA ILE A 72 -7.99 5.86 -5.88
C ILE A 72 -8.05 7.29 -5.32
N GLY A 73 -6.93 7.83 -4.83
CA GLY A 73 -6.83 9.18 -4.27
C GLY A 73 -7.43 9.35 -2.87
N LYS A 74 -7.80 8.24 -2.20
CA LYS A 74 -8.31 8.24 -0.82
C LYS A 74 -7.91 6.96 -0.10
N PHE A 75 -7.95 6.98 1.24
CA PHE A 75 -7.66 5.80 2.04
C PHE A 75 -8.73 4.71 1.82
N PRO A 76 -8.36 3.45 1.50
CA PRO A 76 -9.30 2.44 1.03
C PRO A 76 -10.27 1.88 2.10
N PHE A 77 -9.95 2.02 3.37
CA PHE A 77 -10.80 1.61 4.50
C PHE A 77 -11.57 2.79 5.09
N ASP A 78 -12.02 3.74 4.27
CA ASP A 78 -12.79 4.87 4.76
C ASP A 78 -14.18 4.43 5.18
N ALA A 79 -14.44 4.48 6.48
CA ALA A 79 -15.71 4.10 7.10
C ALA A 79 -16.91 4.99 6.69
N SER A 80 -16.65 6.10 5.99
CA SER A 80 -17.69 7.07 5.63
C SER A 80 -18.68 6.59 4.57
N GLU A 81 -18.37 5.56 3.79
CA GLU A 81 -19.29 5.03 2.77
C GLU A 81 -20.34 4.06 3.31
N HIS A 82 -20.19 3.56 4.53
CA HIS A 82 -21.17 2.68 5.18
C HIS A 82 -22.12 3.39 6.16
N LEU A 83 -21.98 4.72 6.34
CA LEU A 83 -22.83 5.52 7.22
C LEU A 83 -23.99 6.17 6.45
N SER A 84 -24.80 5.38 5.80
CA SER A 84 -26.07 5.84 5.26
C SER A 84 -27.26 5.41 6.10
N ASP A 85 -27.17 5.36 7.43
CA ASP A 85 -28.35 5.42 8.29
C ASP A 85 -27.93 5.54 9.77
N GLY A 86 -28.10 6.76 10.30
CA GLY A 86 -28.46 6.98 11.70
C GLY A 86 -27.33 6.92 12.74
N ASP A 87 -27.07 8.08 13.33
CA ASP A 87 -26.28 8.29 14.54
C ASP A 87 -24.75 8.21 14.39
N GLY A 88 -24.21 9.26 13.75
CA GLY A 88 -22.79 9.36 13.42
C GLY A 88 -21.86 9.70 14.58
N ALA A 89 -21.43 8.68 15.31
CA ALA A 89 -20.14 8.80 15.97
C ALA A 89 -19.03 8.53 14.91
N PRO A 90 -17.94 9.31 14.87
CA PRO A 90 -16.83 9.00 13.97
C PRO A 90 -16.32 7.60 14.32
N SER A 91 -16.27 6.71 13.34
CA SER A 91 -15.65 5.40 13.47
C SER A 91 -14.25 5.59 14.03
N GLY A 92 -14.05 5.13 15.26
CA GLY A 92 -12.76 5.30 15.92
C GLY A 92 -11.68 4.44 15.26
N ILE A 93 -10.43 4.70 15.57
CA ILE A 93 -9.29 3.90 15.11
C ILE A 93 -9.50 2.40 15.38
N LEU A 94 -10.21 2.04 16.42
CA LEU A 94 -10.50 0.64 16.77
C LEU A 94 -11.40 -0.03 15.73
N ASP A 95 -12.40 0.68 15.21
CA ASP A 95 -13.31 0.15 14.18
C ASP A 95 -12.52 -0.08 12.89
N LEU A 96 -11.65 0.86 12.51
CA LEU A 96 -10.75 0.70 11.38
C LEU A 96 -9.84 -0.53 11.54
N LEU A 97 -9.25 -0.73 12.71
CA LEU A 97 -8.40 -1.89 12.96
C LEU A 97 -9.19 -3.20 12.91
N GLN A 98 -10.43 -3.20 13.37
CA GLN A 98 -11.34 -4.36 13.25
C GLN A 98 -11.67 -4.63 11.78
N GLN A 99 -11.95 -3.62 10.97
CA GLN A 99 -12.14 -3.78 9.53
C GLN A 99 -10.91 -4.39 8.87
N ILE A 100 -9.73 -3.86 9.14
CA ILE A 100 -8.48 -4.39 8.58
C ILE A 100 -8.29 -5.86 8.94
N VAL A 101 -8.68 -6.30 10.12
CA VAL A 101 -8.49 -7.69 10.58
C VAL A 101 -9.59 -8.61 10.03
N TYR A 102 -10.85 -8.25 10.16
CA TYR A 102 -11.97 -9.17 10.01
C TYR A 102 -12.73 -9.03 8.68
N GLU A 103 -12.77 -7.83 8.10
CA GLU A 103 -13.49 -7.63 6.85
C GLU A 103 -12.64 -8.05 5.63
N PRO A 104 -13.25 -8.39 4.50
CA PRO A 104 -12.52 -8.65 3.26
C PRO A 104 -11.62 -7.46 2.88
N ALA A 105 -10.45 -7.75 2.31
CA ALA A 105 -9.58 -6.67 1.80
C ALA A 105 -10.33 -5.86 0.72
N PRO A 106 -10.20 -4.53 0.74
CA PRO A 106 -10.83 -3.69 -0.26
C PRO A 106 -10.30 -4.01 -1.66
N LYS A 107 -11.12 -3.75 -2.67
CA LYS A 107 -10.78 -3.97 -4.08
C LYS A 107 -10.76 -2.64 -4.82
N LEU A 108 -9.93 -2.53 -5.84
CA LEU A 108 -10.00 -1.39 -6.75
C LEU A 108 -11.41 -1.32 -7.36
N PRO A 109 -11.98 -0.11 -7.50
CA PRO A 109 -13.22 0.08 -8.24
C PRO A 109 -13.05 -0.44 -9.67
N LYS A 110 -14.07 -1.12 -10.20
CA LYS A 110 -14.06 -1.52 -11.61
C LYS A 110 -14.06 -0.26 -12.48
N SER A 111 -12.97 -0.03 -13.18
CA SER A 111 -12.78 1.12 -14.06
C SER A 111 -11.79 0.75 -15.16
N GLU A 112 -12.01 1.24 -16.37
CA GLU A 112 -11.07 1.12 -17.49
C GLU A 112 -9.75 1.90 -17.22
N ALA A 113 -9.74 2.78 -16.21
CA ALA A 113 -8.56 3.53 -15.80
C ALA A 113 -7.52 2.65 -15.08
N PHE A 114 -7.92 1.50 -14.56
CA PHE A 114 -7.02 0.60 -13.82
C PHE A 114 -6.75 -0.66 -14.63
N PRO A 115 -5.48 -0.89 -15.05
CA PRO A 115 -5.12 -2.15 -15.71
C PRO A 115 -5.39 -3.34 -14.78
N SER A 116 -5.88 -4.45 -15.33
CA SER A 116 -6.15 -5.67 -14.57
C SER A 116 -4.92 -6.21 -13.83
N ILE A 117 -3.74 -5.98 -14.39
CA ILE A 117 -2.47 -6.35 -13.76
C ILE A 117 -2.19 -5.56 -12.47
N LEU A 118 -2.62 -4.30 -12.38
CA LEU A 118 -2.54 -3.50 -11.14
C LEU A 118 -3.51 -4.05 -10.09
N GLU A 119 -4.73 -4.39 -10.50
CA GLU A 119 -5.73 -4.97 -9.61
C GLU A 119 -5.24 -6.29 -9.03
N ASP A 120 -4.73 -7.20 -9.87
CA ASP A 120 -4.17 -8.49 -9.45
C ASP A 120 -3.01 -8.33 -8.47
N MET A 121 -2.08 -7.41 -8.75
CA MET A 121 -0.95 -7.12 -7.87
C MET A 121 -1.43 -6.63 -6.50
N ILE A 122 -2.33 -5.66 -6.44
CA ILE A 122 -2.87 -5.12 -5.19
C ILE A 122 -3.58 -6.21 -4.40
N GLN A 123 -4.43 -7.01 -5.05
CA GLN A 123 -5.16 -8.10 -4.40
C GLN A 123 -4.22 -9.13 -3.78
N LYS A 124 -3.16 -9.52 -4.48
CA LYS A 124 -2.14 -10.44 -3.96
C LYS A 124 -1.37 -9.84 -2.78
N CYS A 125 -0.97 -8.58 -2.86
CA CYS A 125 -0.30 -7.89 -1.75
C CYS A 125 -1.19 -7.80 -0.51
N MET A 126 -2.50 -7.65 -0.68
CA MET A 126 -3.47 -7.47 0.38
C MET A 126 -4.19 -8.76 0.78
N SER A 127 -3.64 -9.95 0.46
CA SER A 127 -4.15 -11.21 1.04
C SER A 127 -4.09 -11.15 2.57
N LYS A 128 -5.15 -11.62 3.24
CA LYS A 128 -5.20 -11.71 4.71
C LYS A 128 -4.19 -12.73 5.25
N THR A 129 -3.90 -13.76 4.47
CA THR A 129 -2.90 -14.79 4.79
C THR A 129 -1.51 -14.30 4.37
N PRO A 130 -0.57 -14.03 5.29
CA PRO A 130 0.75 -13.49 4.95
C PRO A 130 1.52 -14.35 3.95
N GLU A 131 1.39 -15.68 4.03
CA GLU A 131 2.07 -16.65 3.17
C GLU A 131 1.67 -16.51 1.70
N GLU A 132 0.42 -16.14 1.43
CA GLU A 132 -0.12 -15.97 0.08
C GLU A 132 0.35 -14.68 -0.59
N ARG A 133 0.83 -13.70 0.19
CA ARG A 133 1.36 -12.47 -0.38
C ARG A 133 2.65 -12.74 -1.12
N PRO A 134 2.92 -12.06 -2.25
CA PRO A 134 4.19 -12.17 -2.93
C PRO A 134 5.34 -11.65 -2.05
N THR A 135 6.54 -12.12 -2.33
CA THR A 135 7.76 -11.51 -1.80
C THR A 135 8.11 -10.24 -2.58
N PRO A 136 8.93 -9.34 -2.04
CA PRO A 136 9.43 -8.19 -2.80
C PRO A 136 10.15 -8.59 -4.09
N GLN A 137 10.86 -9.73 -4.08
CA GLN A 137 11.54 -10.26 -5.26
C GLN A 137 10.54 -10.70 -6.34
N GLU A 138 9.47 -11.39 -5.97
CA GLU A 138 8.40 -11.80 -6.89
C GLU A 138 7.68 -10.58 -7.46
N LEU A 139 7.42 -9.55 -6.66
CA LEU A 139 6.86 -8.28 -7.15
C LEU A 139 7.80 -7.58 -8.14
N TYR A 140 9.10 -7.59 -7.87
CA TYR A 140 10.10 -6.96 -8.74
C TYR A 140 10.18 -7.60 -10.12
N VAL A 141 10.04 -8.92 -10.22
CA VAL A 141 10.07 -9.69 -11.49
C VAL A 141 8.68 -9.93 -12.08
N SER A 142 7.62 -9.41 -11.43
CA SER A 142 6.25 -9.59 -11.89
C SER A 142 6.01 -8.92 -13.26
N PRO A 143 5.05 -9.39 -14.04
CA PRO A 143 4.66 -8.75 -15.30
C PRO A 143 4.34 -7.25 -15.13
N PHE A 144 3.74 -6.86 -14.01
CA PHE A 144 3.49 -5.45 -13.67
C PHE A 144 4.76 -4.60 -13.69
N SER A 145 5.82 -5.06 -13.04
CA SER A 145 7.09 -4.33 -13.02
C SER A 145 7.79 -4.31 -14.37
N ILE A 146 7.59 -5.33 -15.21
CA ILE A 146 8.15 -5.41 -16.55
C ILE A 146 7.43 -4.46 -17.49
N ASP A 147 6.10 -4.40 -17.46
CA ASP A 147 5.28 -3.51 -18.28
C ASP A 147 5.59 -2.03 -18.04
N ILE A 148 5.70 -1.63 -16.78
CA ILE A 148 6.05 -0.25 -16.42
C ILE A 148 7.43 0.12 -16.94
N ARG A 149 8.42 -0.78 -16.87
CA ARG A 149 9.76 -0.52 -17.42
C ARG A 149 9.75 -0.34 -18.93
N GLN A 150 8.99 -1.16 -19.65
CA GLN A 150 8.86 -1.04 -21.10
C GLN A 150 8.25 0.30 -21.51
N ILE A 151 7.22 0.77 -20.79
CA ILE A 151 6.60 2.07 -21.03
C ILE A 151 7.60 3.21 -20.79
N THR A 152 8.35 3.17 -19.67
CA THR A 152 9.32 4.22 -19.34
C THR A 152 10.52 4.25 -20.28
N ASP A 153 10.99 3.13 -20.76
CA ASP A 153 12.10 3.04 -21.72
C ASP A 153 11.67 3.48 -23.12
N SER A 154 10.44 3.18 -23.53
CA SER A 154 9.88 3.67 -24.79
C SER A 154 9.74 5.20 -24.82
N GLN A 155 9.38 5.82 -23.69
CA GLN A 155 9.31 7.28 -23.58
C GLN A 155 10.69 7.95 -23.59
N LYS A 156 11.72 7.31 -23.04
CA LYS A 156 13.10 7.80 -23.10
C LYS A 156 13.68 7.74 -24.52
N GLY A 157 13.32 6.70 -25.29
CA GLY A 157 13.72 6.57 -26.68
C GLY A 157 13.09 7.59 -27.64
N ALA A 158 11.87 8.03 -27.35
CA ALA A 158 11.15 9.01 -28.17
C ALA A 158 11.61 10.47 -27.96
N GLY A 159 12.31 10.74 -26.85
CA GLY A 159 12.80 12.10 -26.51
C GLY A 159 14.12 12.52 -27.17
N THR A 160 14.80 11.63 -27.91
CA THR A 160 16.13 11.91 -28.47
C THR A 160 16.11 12.33 -29.94
N ILE A 161 14.95 12.47 -30.59
CA ILE A 161 14.86 12.95 -31.99
C ILE A 161 14.11 14.29 -31.98
N ARG A 162 14.79 15.37 -31.62
CA ARG A 162 14.58 16.75 -32.12
C ARG A 162 15.56 17.73 -31.49
N SER A 163 16.78 17.73 -31.98
CA SER A 163 17.61 18.94 -32.00
C SER A 163 18.62 18.81 -33.12
N SER A 164 18.13 19.09 -34.34
CA SER A 164 19.00 19.44 -35.46
C SER A 164 18.14 20.25 -36.45
N ARG A 165 18.08 21.55 -36.21
CA ARG A 165 18.16 22.62 -37.25
C ARG A 165 18.20 23.98 -36.57
#